data_94d6b0a0a7bc078b5aff599527bc5772
#
_entry.id   94d6b0a0a7bc078b5aff599527bc5772
#
_cell.length_a   1.000
_cell.length_b   1.000
_cell.length_c   1.000
_cell.angle_alpha   90.00
_cell.angle_beta   90.00
_cell.angle_gamma   90.00
#
_symmetry.space_group_name_H-M   'P 1'
#
loop_
_entity.id
_entity.type
_entity.pdbx_description
1 polymer ?
#
loop_
_entity_poly.entity_id
_entity_poly.type
_entity_poly.pdbx_seq_one_letter_code
_entity_poly.pdbx_strand_id
1 'polypeptide(L)'
;FATVTVETTTAGELTPGFHGLHIHQVGTCEGDFTSAGGHFQAEGHSGHPSSGDLSSLQVRSDGSAKLVTTTDAFTAEELLAGTKTAIVIHEKADNFGNIPTRYAPAPDQDTLKTGDAGKRVACGVIKAGE
;
A
#
# COMPACT_ATOMS: atom_id res chain seq x y z
N PHE A 1 -7.03 15.34 7.53
CA PHE A 1 -6.92 14.17 6.66
C PHE A 1 -5.97 14.42 5.51
N ALA A 2 -5.53 13.35 4.86
CA ALA A 2 -4.65 13.42 3.72
C ALA A 2 -5.34 12.87 2.47
N THR A 3 -5.03 13.45 1.31
CA THR A 3 -5.46 12.94 0.00
C THR A 3 -4.24 12.31 -0.67
N VAL A 4 -4.36 11.05 -1.07
CA VAL A 4 -3.30 10.30 -1.75
C VAL A 4 -3.73 10.03 -3.18
N THR A 5 -2.90 10.42 -4.13
CA THR A 5 -3.11 10.15 -5.56
C THR A 5 -2.07 9.18 -6.06
N VAL A 6 -2.52 8.08 -6.66
CA VAL A 6 -1.67 7.06 -7.26
C VAL A 6 -2.06 6.91 -8.71
N GLU A 7 -1.08 7.01 -9.59
CA GLU A 7 -1.32 6.85 -11.03
C GLU A 7 -0.15 6.09 -11.64
N THR A 8 -0.45 5.15 -12.53
CA THR A 8 0.59 4.42 -13.26
C THR A 8 1.21 5.33 -14.33
N THR A 9 2.54 5.28 -14.45
CA THR A 9 3.27 6.05 -15.45
C THR A 9 3.48 5.27 -16.75
N THR A 10 3.41 3.94 -16.67
CA THR A 10 3.57 3.05 -17.83
C THR A 10 2.44 2.03 -17.82
N ALA A 11 1.60 2.07 -18.85
CA ALA A 11 0.50 1.10 -18.97
C ALA A 11 1.05 -0.29 -19.31
N GLY A 12 0.36 -1.32 -18.85
CA GLY A 12 0.67 -2.72 -19.19
C GLY A 12 1.66 -3.41 -18.26
N GLU A 13 2.24 -2.71 -17.28
CA GLU A 13 3.16 -3.34 -16.32
C GLU A 13 2.43 -4.12 -15.22
N LEU A 14 1.22 -3.70 -14.87
CA LEU A 14 0.41 -4.34 -13.84
C LEU A 14 -0.66 -5.21 -14.48
N THR A 15 -0.93 -6.36 -13.87
CA THR A 15 -2.02 -7.21 -14.33
C THR A 15 -3.37 -6.58 -13.99
N PRO A 16 -4.40 -6.72 -14.85
CA PRO A 16 -5.72 -6.22 -14.53
C PRO A 16 -6.29 -6.83 -13.26
N GLY A 17 -7.12 -6.06 -12.56
CA GLY A 17 -7.77 -6.48 -11.33
C GLY A 17 -7.33 -5.67 -10.11
N PHE A 18 -7.56 -6.20 -8.93
CA PHE A 18 -7.28 -5.50 -7.68
C PHE A 18 -5.92 -5.88 -7.13
N HIS A 19 -5.20 -4.87 -6.66
CA HIS A 19 -3.87 -5.01 -6.08
C HIS A 19 -3.82 -4.33 -4.72
N GLY A 20 -3.14 -4.95 -3.77
CA GLY A 20 -2.86 -4.34 -2.49
C GLY A 20 -2.03 -3.08 -2.67
N LEU A 21 -2.37 -2.03 -1.92
CA LEU A 21 -1.76 -0.72 -2.02
C LEU A 21 -1.45 -0.22 -0.62
N HIS A 22 -0.18 -0.05 -0.32
CA HIS A 22 0.26 0.36 1.01
C HIS A 22 1.34 1.43 0.94
N ILE A 23 1.34 2.32 1.92
CA ILE A 23 2.47 3.22 2.13
C ILE A 23 3.47 2.50 3.03
N HIS A 24 4.73 2.47 2.60
CA HIS A 24 5.84 1.87 3.32
C HIS A 24 6.73 2.94 3.94
N GLN A 25 7.46 2.58 4.99
CA GLN A 25 8.04 3.51 5.96
C GLN A 25 9.31 4.24 5.49
N VAL A 26 9.91 3.82 4.37
CA VAL A 26 11.16 4.41 3.87
C VAL A 26 10.99 4.85 2.43
N GLY A 27 11.35 6.09 2.13
CA GLY A 27 11.14 6.70 0.81
C GLY A 27 12.17 6.30 -0.23
N THR A 28 12.40 4.99 -0.41
CA THR A 28 13.28 4.45 -1.45
C THR A 28 12.61 3.27 -2.15
N CYS A 29 12.92 3.09 -3.43
CA CYS A 29 12.33 2.04 -4.27
C CYS A 29 13.44 1.27 -4.99
N GLU A 30 14.29 0.60 -4.23
CA GLU A 30 15.46 -0.12 -4.76
C GLU A 30 15.34 -1.63 -4.53
N GLY A 31 16.05 -2.41 -5.34
CA GLY A 31 16.03 -3.87 -5.29
C GLY A 31 14.65 -4.39 -5.63
N ASP A 32 14.17 -5.35 -4.86
CA ASP A 32 12.79 -5.85 -4.97
C ASP A 32 11.81 -4.96 -4.18
N PHE A 33 12.14 -3.66 -4.07
CA PHE A 33 11.43 -2.67 -3.27
C PHE A 33 11.46 -2.95 -1.77
N THR A 34 12.32 -3.85 -1.34
CA THR A 34 12.55 -4.14 0.09
C THR A 34 13.15 -2.94 0.82
N SER A 35 13.83 -2.05 0.10
CA SER A 35 14.38 -0.82 0.67
C SER A 35 13.30 0.11 1.24
N ALA A 36 12.04 -0.03 0.80
CA ALA A 36 10.93 0.75 1.33
C ALA A 36 10.52 0.32 2.75
N GLY A 37 11.01 -0.83 3.22
CA GLY A 37 10.71 -1.32 4.57
C GLY A 37 9.31 -1.90 4.70
N GLY A 38 8.78 -1.91 5.92
CA GLY A 38 7.43 -2.39 6.22
C GLY A 38 6.37 -1.31 6.01
N HIS A 39 5.12 -1.65 6.31
CA HIS A 39 4.01 -0.71 6.21
C HIS A 39 4.22 0.47 7.17
N PHE A 40 3.87 1.66 6.70
CA PHE A 40 4.00 2.88 7.49
C PHE A 40 3.04 2.85 8.68
N GLN A 41 3.55 3.26 9.85
CA GLN A 41 2.73 3.48 11.05
C GLN A 41 2.96 4.91 11.52
N ALA A 42 1.88 5.65 11.70
CA ALA A 42 1.96 6.98 12.28
C ALA A 42 2.43 6.89 13.73
N GLU A 43 3.01 7.97 14.24
CA GLU A 43 3.50 8.01 15.61
C GLU A 43 2.39 7.64 16.60
N GLY A 44 2.70 6.70 17.48
CA GLY A 44 1.76 6.22 18.49
C GLY A 44 0.78 5.17 18.01
N HIS A 45 0.79 4.84 16.72
CA HIS A 45 -0.08 3.81 16.15
C HIS A 45 0.64 2.48 16.03
N SER A 46 -0.06 1.40 16.34
CA SER A 46 0.40 0.03 16.13
C SER A 46 -0.82 -0.85 15.84
N GLY A 47 -0.59 -2.04 15.28
CA GLY A 47 -1.66 -2.99 15.00
C GLY A 47 -2.21 -2.88 13.58
N HIS A 48 -3.40 -3.39 13.40
CA HIS A 48 -4.03 -3.54 12.08
C HIS A 48 -5.41 -2.88 12.04
N PRO A 49 -5.74 -2.20 10.92
CA PRO A 49 -4.85 -1.96 9.78
C PRO A 49 -3.68 -1.05 10.16
N SER A 50 -2.57 -1.16 9.44
CA SER A 50 -1.46 -0.21 9.57
C SER A 50 -1.90 1.17 9.07
N SER A 51 -1.27 2.24 9.58
CA SER A 51 -1.64 3.60 9.14
C SER A 51 -1.51 3.78 7.63
N GLY A 52 -0.53 3.13 6.99
CA GLY A 52 -0.29 3.21 5.56
C GLY A 52 -1.14 2.30 4.70
N ASP A 53 -2.05 1.52 5.28
CA ASP A 53 -2.92 0.65 4.49
C ASP A 53 -4.01 1.48 3.82
N LEU A 54 -4.10 1.38 2.50
CA LEU A 54 -5.05 2.13 1.68
C LEU A 54 -6.05 1.17 1.03
N SER A 55 -7.09 1.74 0.41
CA SER A 55 -7.99 0.94 -0.42
C SER A 55 -7.21 0.32 -1.57
N SER A 56 -7.69 -0.82 -2.08
CA SER A 56 -7.03 -1.51 -3.18
C SER A 56 -7.00 -0.67 -4.45
N LEU A 57 -5.94 -0.85 -5.23
CA LEU A 57 -5.82 -0.24 -6.55
C LEU A 57 -6.49 -1.15 -7.57
N GLN A 58 -7.40 -0.61 -8.36
CA GLN A 58 -7.99 -1.34 -9.48
C GLN A 58 -7.21 -1.03 -10.75
N VAL A 59 -6.62 -2.05 -11.35
CA VAL A 59 -5.93 -1.96 -12.62
C VAL A 59 -6.89 -2.33 -13.74
N ARG A 60 -7.00 -1.46 -14.74
CA ARG A 60 -7.92 -1.63 -15.87
C ARG A 60 -7.40 -2.70 -16.83
N SER A 61 -8.26 -3.09 -17.77
CA SER A 61 -7.91 -4.13 -18.76
C SER A 61 -6.70 -3.78 -19.62
N ASP A 62 -6.39 -2.50 -19.79
CA ASP A 62 -5.20 -2.03 -20.52
C ASP A 62 -3.94 -1.93 -19.66
N GLY A 63 -4.02 -2.27 -18.38
CA GLY A 63 -2.90 -2.20 -17.45
C GLY A 63 -2.69 -0.83 -16.83
N SER A 64 -3.57 0.13 -17.08
CA SER A 64 -3.50 1.45 -16.44
C SER A 64 -4.32 1.51 -15.16
N ALA A 65 -3.92 2.39 -14.24
CA ALA A 65 -4.65 2.60 -13.00
C ALA A 65 -4.49 4.02 -12.50
N LYS A 66 -5.53 4.52 -11.86
CA LYS A 66 -5.49 5.78 -11.12
C LYS A 66 -6.43 5.68 -9.94
N LEU A 67 -5.93 6.07 -8.76
CA LEU A 67 -6.71 6.11 -7.53
C LEU A 67 -6.48 7.45 -6.84
N VAL A 68 -7.55 8.07 -6.42
CA VAL A 68 -7.51 9.20 -5.49
C VAL A 68 -8.28 8.78 -4.26
N THR A 69 -7.63 8.77 -3.11
CA THR A 69 -8.24 8.33 -1.86
C THR A 69 -7.88 9.27 -0.73
N THR A 70 -8.72 9.32 0.28
CA THR A 70 -8.48 10.11 1.47
C THR A 70 -8.40 9.22 2.69
N THR A 71 -7.63 9.66 3.68
CA THR A 71 -7.49 8.95 4.94
C THR A 71 -7.21 9.94 6.07
N ASP A 72 -7.61 9.62 7.27
CA ASP A 72 -7.29 10.36 8.49
C ASP A 72 -6.24 9.64 9.34
N ALA A 73 -5.68 8.53 8.84
CA ALA A 73 -4.70 7.73 9.57
C ALA A 73 -3.34 8.44 9.70
N PHE A 74 -3.08 9.44 8.87
CA PHE A 74 -1.84 10.22 8.90
C PHE A 74 -2.06 11.58 8.23
N THR A 75 -1.06 12.46 8.36
CA THR A 75 -1.02 13.74 7.65
C THR A 75 0.03 13.68 6.55
N ALA A 76 -0.08 14.58 5.55
CA ALA A 76 0.93 14.68 4.50
C ALA A 76 2.31 14.99 5.08
N GLU A 77 2.39 15.81 6.12
CA GLU A 77 3.65 16.14 6.79
C GLU A 77 4.34 14.89 7.35
N GLU A 78 3.59 13.98 7.95
CA GLU A 78 4.14 12.72 8.48
C GLU A 78 4.77 11.86 7.39
N LEU A 79 4.18 11.84 6.19
CA LEU A 79 4.70 11.06 5.06
C LEU A 79 5.98 11.63 4.49
N LEU A 80 6.20 12.93 4.64
CA LEU A 80 7.35 13.64 4.04
C LEU A 80 8.48 13.88 5.04
N ALA A 81 8.28 13.52 6.29
CA ALA A 81 9.27 13.73 7.36
C ALA A 81 10.34 12.62 7.36
N GLY A 82 11.51 12.95 7.88
CA GLY A 82 12.59 11.98 8.13
C GLY A 82 13.02 11.22 6.88
N THR A 83 12.90 9.89 6.92
CA THR A 83 13.26 9.01 5.80
C THR A 83 12.30 9.12 4.63
N LYS A 84 11.23 9.90 4.78
CA LYS A 84 10.11 9.94 3.84
C LYS A 84 9.44 8.58 3.73
N THR A 85 8.56 8.42 2.76
CA THR A 85 7.79 7.20 2.59
C THR A 85 7.69 6.86 1.11
N ALA A 86 7.28 5.63 0.84
CA ALA A 86 7.05 5.17 -0.53
C ALA A 86 5.72 4.45 -0.61
N ILE A 87 5.07 4.51 -1.76
CA ILE A 87 3.88 3.72 -2.02
C ILE A 87 4.29 2.46 -2.77
N VAL A 88 3.73 1.33 -2.39
CA VAL A 88 4.05 0.03 -2.99
C VAL A 88 2.76 -0.62 -3.46
N ILE A 89 2.78 -1.12 -4.69
CA ILE A 89 1.70 -1.91 -5.28
C ILE A 89 2.13 -3.37 -5.24
N HIS A 90 1.22 -4.24 -4.79
CA HIS A 90 1.48 -5.67 -4.64
C HIS A 90 0.88 -6.48 -5.79
N GLU A 91 1.34 -7.73 -5.92
CA GLU A 91 0.92 -8.57 -7.05
C GLU A 91 -0.52 -9.06 -6.98
N LYS A 92 -1.09 -9.13 -5.77
CA LYS A 92 -2.42 -9.68 -5.53
C LYS A 92 -3.28 -8.70 -4.76
N ALA A 93 -4.58 -8.98 -4.72
CA ALA A 93 -5.51 -8.23 -3.91
C ALA A 93 -5.20 -8.41 -2.42
N ASP A 94 -5.37 -7.34 -1.67
CA ASP A 94 -5.27 -7.36 -0.21
C ASP A 94 -6.58 -7.90 0.36
N ASN A 95 -6.49 -8.86 1.28
CA ASN A 95 -7.68 -9.38 1.96
C ASN A 95 -8.00 -8.62 3.26
N PHE A 96 -7.14 -7.70 3.67
CA PHE A 96 -7.29 -6.87 4.88
C PHE A 96 -7.41 -7.68 6.17
N GLY A 97 -6.93 -8.94 6.16
CA GLY A 97 -7.09 -9.84 7.29
C GLY A 97 -8.52 -10.33 7.49
N ASN A 98 -9.40 -10.05 6.55
CA ASN A 98 -10.82 -10.40 6.64
C ASN A 98 -11.05 -11.83 6.12
N ILE A 99 -10.78 -12.81 6.98
CA ILE A 99 -10.87 -14.22 6.64
C ILE A 99 -12.15 -14.79 7.27
N PRO A 100 -13.12 -15.26 6.47
CA PRO A 100 -14.30 -15.91 7.01
C PRO A 100 -13.94 -17.14 7.85
N THR A 101 -14.61 -17.30 8.99
CA THR A 101 -14.31 -18.38 9.94
C THR A 101 -14.52 -19.77 9.36
N ARG A 102 -15.29 -19.89 8.25
CA ARG A 102 -15.46 -21.16 7.54
C ARG A 102 -14.18 -21.62 6.83
N TYR A 103 -13.19 -20.72 6.64
CA TYR A 103 -11.90 -21.05 6.02
C TYR A 103 -10.80 -21.24 7.05
N ALA A 104 -10.82 -20.43 8.12
CA ALA A 104 -9.86 -20.52 9.20
C ALA A 104 -10.47 -19.89 10.45
N PRO A 105 -10.17 -20.40 11.66
CA PRO A 105 -10.72 -19.84 12.90
C PRO A 105 -10.36 -18.39 13.12
N ALA A 106 -9.14 -17.99 12.69
CA ALA A 106 -8.65 -16.63 12.75
C ALA A 106 -7.55 -16.45 11.69
N PRO A 107 -7.34 -15.22 11.18
CA PRO A 107 -6.20 -14.96 10.31
C PRO A 107 -4.89 -15.13 11.09
N ASP A 108 -3.85 -15.64 10.41
CA ASP A 108 -2.52 -15.73 11.01
C ASP A 108 -1.80 -14.37 10.98
N GLN A 109 -0.61 -14.30 11.58
CA GLN A 109 0.14 -13.06 11.70
C GLN A 109 0.59 -12.51 10.33
N ASP A 110 0.94 -13.37 9.40
CA ASP A 110 1.32 -12.94 8.06
C ASP A 110 0.14 -12.29 7.34
N THR A 111 -1.04 -12.91 7.42
CA THR A 111 -2.27 -12.37 6.83
C THR A 111 -2.60 -11.01 7.44
N LEU A 112 -2.49 -10.86 8.76
CA LEU A 112 -2.74 -9.58 9.42
C LEU A 112 -1.76 -8.51 9.00
N LYS A 113 -0.48 -8.86 8.80
CA LYS A 113 0.55 -7.92 8.38
C LYS A 113 0.49 -7.53 6.92
N THR A 114 0.20 -8.49 6.05
CA THR A 114 0.43 -8.33 4.61
C THR A 114 -0.85 -8.36 3.78
N GLY A 115 -1.96 -8.79 4.37
CA GLY A 115 -3.20 -9.01 3.62
C GLY A 115 -3.07 -10.06 2.53
N ASP A 116 -2.04 -10.91 2.60
CA ASP A 116 -1.71 -11.92 1.58
C ASP A 116 -1.60 -11.34 0.17
N ALA A 117 -1.23 -10.06 0.06
CA ALA A 117 -1.16 -9.35 -1.22
C ALA A 117 0.06 -9.77 -2.07
N GLY A 118 0.98 -10.51 -1.50
CA GLY A 118 2.12 -11.08 -2.22
C GLY A 118 3.27 -10.11 -2.45
N LYS A 119 4.00 -10.34 -3.53
CA LYS A 119 5.22 -9.59 -3.85
C LYS A 119 4.96 -8.13 -4.15
N ARG A 120 5.98 -7.30 -3.94
CA ARG A 120 5.98 -5.90 -4.32
C ARG A 120 6.30 -5.82 -5.80
N VAL A 121 5.41 -5.24 -6.61
CA VAL A 121 5.57 -5.21 -8.07
C VAL A 121 5.75 -3.82 -8.64
N ALA A 122 5.42 -2.78 -7.89
CA ALA A 122 5.67 -1.40 -8.28
C ALA A 122 5.85 -0.52 -7.05
N CYS A 123 6.57 0.58 -7.19
CA CYS A 123 6.90 1.47 -6.09
C CYS A 123 7.06 2.89 -6.60
N GLY A 124 6.65 3.85 -5.79
CA GLY A 124 6.89 5.27 -6.05
C GLY A 124 7.18 6.01 -4.75
N VAL A 125 8.21 6.85 -4.76
CA VAL A 125 8.50 7.71 -3.61
C VAL A 125 7.42 8.78 -3.51
N ILE A 126 6.89 8.99 -2.30
CA ILE A 126 5.83 9.97 -2.09
C ILE A 126 6.40 11.38 -2.10
N LYS A 127 5.73 12.24 -2.85
CA LYS A 127 6.07 13.66 -2.98
C LYS A 127 4.86 14.50 -2.63
N ALA A 128 5.11 15.73 -2.20
CA ALA A 128 4.03 16.71 -2.01
C ALA A 128 3.33 16.99 -3.33
N GLY A 129 2.01 17.09 -3.30
CA GLY A 129 1.21 17.52 -4.44
C GLY A 129 1.40 19.03 -4.71
N GLU A 130 1.15 19.39 -5.95
CA GLU A 130 1.17 20.80 -6.36
C GLU A 130 -0.20 21.45 -6.21
#